data_cca27cbe6e00c5fe54b80a86a348f870
#
_entry.id   cca27cbe6e00c5fe54b80a86a348f870
#
_cell.length_a   1.000
_cell.length_b   1.000
_cell.length_c   1.000
_cell.angle_alpha   90.00
_cell.angle_beta   90.00
_cell.angle_gamma   90.00
#
_symmetry.space_group_name_H-M   'P 1'
#
loop_
_entity.id
_entity.type
_entity.pdbx_description
1 polymer ?
#
loop_
_entity_poly.entity_id
_entity_poly.type
_entity_poly.pdbx_seq_one_letter_code
_entity_poly.pdbx_strand_id
1 'polypeptide(L)'
;GLEISMIDWMKLGVPVSISMLALAWLILTKVVYPVNFASSYETKNTLSKMLTDMGPMSKDEFRVGIVFFIAAGLWMFRSLIDNYVIGLTDAGIAILVAIALFIIPSSGRNGELLSWEQSSKLPWGLLLLFGGGLSLGVQINDTGLGLWIGQSLVSLKTVPLIILVMAVAALIIFLTEVTSNVATTSTFLPVFGAVAVAVGVAPEVLTVPVVLAASCAFMLPVATPPNAIVYGANKFKIIDMMRAGFFINIAGVFVVTVFAVSYTHLTLPTRS
;
A
#
# COMPACT_ATOMS: atom_id res chain seq x y z
N GLY A 1 -1.98 19.53 -10.34
CA GLY A 1 -1.47 18.20 -9.98
C GLY A 1 -2.24 17.13 -10.72
N LEU A 2 -1.61 16.01 -11.04
CA LEU A 2 -2.29 14.86 -11.61
C LEU A 2 -3.13 14.21 -10.50
N GLU A 3 -4.43 14.09 -10.72
CA GLU A 3 -5.31 13.28 -9.87
C GLU A 3 -5.30 11.85 -10.40
N ILE A 4 -4.69 10.95 -9.65
CA ILE A 4 -4.72 9.51 -9.96
C ILE A 4 -6.01 8.94 -9.40
N SER A 5 -6.91 8.49 -10.27
CA SER A 5 -8.16 7.85 -9.84
C SER A 5 -7.88 6.48 -9.21
N MET A 6 -8.83 5.98 -8.40
CA MET A 6 -8.76 4.63 -7.83
C MET A 6 -8.58 3.55 -8.91
N ILE A 7 -9.29 3.68 -10.03
CA ILE A 7 -9.17 2.76 -11.17
C ILE A 7 -7.77 2.79 -11.78
N ASP A 8 -7.18 3.98 -11.94
CA ASP A 8 -5.84 4.07 -12.52
C ASP A 8 -4.79 3.50 -11.59
N TRP A 9 -4.94 3.73 -10.28
CA TRP A 9 -4.10 3.08 -9.29
C TRP A 9 -4.25 1.56 -9.29
N MET A 10 -5.46 1.02 -9.43
CA MET A 10 -5.70 -0.42 -9.53
C MET A 10 -5.09 -1.06 -10.78
N LYS A 11 -5.08 -0.36 -11.93
CA LYS A 11 -4.43 -0.86 -13.16
C LYS A 11 -2.95 -1.16 -12.95
N LEU A 12 -2.29 -0.43 -12.07
CA LEU A 12 -0.88 -0.64 -11.70
C LEU A 12 -0.75 -1.57 -10.49
N GLY A 13 -1.46 -1.28 -9.42
CA GLY A 13 -1.30 -1.96 -8.14
C GLY A 13 -1.72 -3.43 -8.16
N VAL A 14 -2.80 -3.77 -8.87
CA VAL A 14 -3.26 -5.17 -8.96
C VAL A 14 -2.26 -6.07 -9.68
N PRO A 15 -1.72 -5.73 -10.87
CA PRO A 15 -0.69 -6.52 -11.52
C PRO A 15 0.59 -6.67 -10.68
N VAL A 16 1.02 -5.60 -10.01
CA VAL A 16 2.18 -5.64 -9.08
C VAL A 16 1.90 -6.62 -7.94
N SER A 17 0.74 -6.54 -7.31
CA SER A 17 0.36 -7.40 -6.19
C SER A 17 0.30 -8.87 -6.60
N ILE A 18 -0.29 -9.19 -7.75
CA ILE A 18 -0.35 -10.56 -8.28
C ILE A 18 1.05 -11.08 -8.58
N SER A 19 1.89 -10.27 -9.21
CA SER A 19 3.28 -10.63 -9.53
C SER A 19 4.09 -10.89 -8.26
N MET A 20 3.97 -10.03 -7.25
CA MET A 20 4.64 -10.19 -5.97
C MET A 20 4.15 -11.43 -5.21
N LEU A 21 2.85 -11.71 -5.23
CA LEU A 21 2.28 -12.90 -4.60
C LEU A 21 2.82 -14.19 -5.25
N ALA A 22 2.84 -14.24 -6.58
CA ALA A 22 3.39 -15.39 -7.32
C ALA A 22 4.89 -15.59 -7.05
N LEU A 23 5.68 -14.50 -7.07
CA LEU A 23 7.11 -14.55 -6.78
C LEU A 23 7.39 -14.92 -5.32
N ALA A 24 6.65 -14.36 -4.38
CA ALA A 24 6.77 -14.71 -2.96
C ALA A 24 6.50 -16.21 -2.74
N TRP A 25 5.45 -16.73 -3.36
CA TRP A 25 5.15 -18.16 -3.31
C TRP A 25 6.28 -19.00 -3.89
N LEU A 26 6.79 -18.67 -5.07
CA LEU A 26 7.90 -19.38 -5.71
C LEU A 26 9.18 -19.34 -4.86
N ILE A 27 9.54 -18.14 -4.35
CA ILE A 27 10.74 -17.96 -3.53
C ILE A 27 10.63 -18.77 -2.25
N LEU A 28 9.50 -18.68 -1.55
CA LEU A 28 9.29 -19.38 -0.29
C LEU A 28 9.30 -20.90 -0.48
N THR A 29 8.58 -21.42 -1.49
CA THR A 29 8.34 -22.86 -1.60
C THR A 29 9.34 -23.61 -2.47
N LYS A 30 10.09 -22.91 -3.32
CA LYS A 30 11.04 -23.55 -4.26
C LYS A 30 12.49 -23.16 -4.03
N VAL A 31 12.75 -21.92 -3.52
CA VAL A 31 14.11 -21.39 -3.41
C VAL A 31 14.60 -21.45 -1.95
N VAL A 32 13.86 -20.85 -1.02
CA VAL A 32 14.34 -20.70 0.37
C VAL A 32 13.99 -21.91 1.22
N TYR A 33 12.78 -22.41 1.12
CA TYR A 33 12.27 -23.57 1.86
C TYR A 33 11.57 -24.55 0.90
N PRO A 34 12.33 -25.38 0.16
CA PRO A 34 11.73 -26.37 -0.73
C PRO A 34 10.83 -27.30 0.06
N VAL A 35 9.52 -27.20 -0.20
CA VAL A 35 8.51 -27.97 0.53
C VAL A 35 7.99 -29.10 -0.35
N ASN A 36 8.20 -30.34 0.10
CA ASN A 36 7.51 -31.51 -0.45
C ASN A 36 6.19 -31.67 0.29
N PHE A 37 5.12 -31.07 -0.24
CA PHE A 37 3.80 -31.20 0.36
C PHE A 37 3.22 -32.59 0.17
N ALA A 38 3.20 -33.37 1.25
CA ALA A 38 2.06 -34.24 1.49
C ALA A 38 1.03 -33.42 2.27
N SER A 39 -0.12 -33.13 1.68
CA SER A 39 -1.23 -32.45 2.36
C SER A 39 -1.60 -33.26 3.60
N SER A 40 -1.20 -32.82 4.78
CA SER A 40 -1.53 -33.52 6.02
C SER A 40 -3.05 -33.49 6.24
N TYR A 41 -3.65 -34.64 6.48
CA TYR A 41 -5.07 -34.78 6.86
C TYR A 41 -5.42 -33.90 8.06
N GLU A 42 -4.46 -33.70 8.97
CA GLU A 42 -4.58 -32.80 10.12
C GLU A 42 -4.78 -31.33 9.76
N THR A 43 -4.10 -30.84 8.71
CA THR A 43 -4.26 -29.43 8.26
C THR A 43 -5.67 -29.18 7.71
N LYS A 44 -6.21 -30.13 6.93
CA LYS A 44 -7.59 -30.05 6.43
C LYS A 44 -8.61 -30.08 7.56
N ASN A 45 -8.43 -30.96 8.55
CA ASN A 45 -9.32 -31.06 9.71
C ASN A 45 -9.27 -29.78 10.56
N THR A 46 -8.10 -29.21 10.78
CA THR A 46 -7.94 -27.97 11.54
C THR A 46 -8.66 -26.81 10.84
N LEU A 47 -8.46 -26.64 9.52
CA LEU A 47 -9.14 -25.62 8.73
C LEU A 47 -10.66 -25.81 8.72
N SER A 48 -11.13 -27.06 8.53
CA SER A 48 -12.56 -27.38 8.57
C SER A 48 -13.17 -27.08 9.94
N LYS A 49 -12.44 -27.38 11.01
CA LYS A 49 -12.87 -27.07 12.37
C LYS A 49 -12.95 -25.56 12.61
N MET A 50 -11.92 -24.82 12.22
CA MET A 50 -11.93 -23.35 12.31
C MET A 50 -13.10 -22.74 11.53
N LEU A 51 -13.39 -23.25 10.32
CA LEU A 51 -14.54 -22.80 9.53
C LEU A 51 -15.88 -23.09 10.23
N THR A 52 -16.00 -24.27 10.86
CA THR A 52 -17.20 -24.64 11.60
C THR A 52 -17.37 -23.82 12.87
N ASP A 53 -16.27 -23.53 13.57
CA ASP A 53 -16.26 -22.71 14.80
C ASP A 53 -16.60 -21.23 14.52
N MET A 54 -16.34 -20.72 13.31
CA MET A 54 -16.75 -19.38 12.88
C MET A 54 -18.27 -19.24 12.74
N GLY A 55 -18.98 -20.34 12.47
CA GLY A 55 -20.42 -20.34 12.27
C GLY A 55 -20.89 -19.63 10.99
N PRO A 56 -22.21 -19.49 10.81
CA PRO A 56 -22.78 -18.76 9.68
C PRO A 56 -22.59 -17.24 9.85
N MET A 57 -22.46 -16.54 8.72
CA MET A 57 -22.38 -15.09 8.68
C MET A 57 -23.55 -14.46 9.45
N SER A 58 -23.23 -13.58 10.38
CA SER A 58 -24.22 -12.84 11.15
C SER A 58 -24.92 -11.77 10.29
N LYS A 59 -26.09 -11.31 10.73
CA LYS A 59 -26.80 -10.22 10.03
C LYS A 59 -26.00 -8.92 10.03
N ASP A 60 -25.21 -8.67 11.05
CA ASP A 60 -24.39 -7.47 11.17
C ASP A 60 -23.16 -7.52 10.25
N GLU A 61 -22.50 -8.67 10.15
CA GLU A 61 -21.44 -8.89 9.15
C GLU A 61 -21.95 -8.71 7.72
N PHE A 62 -23.15 -9.22 7.42
CA PHE A 62 -23.76 -9.04 6.10
C PHE A 62 -24.06 -7.56 5.81
N ARG A 63 -24.59 -6.79 6.79
CA ARG A 63 -24.83 -5.34 6.65
C ARG A 63 -23.55 -4.57 6.44
N VAL A 64 -22.51 -4.85 7.23
CA VAL A 64 -21.19 -4.23 7.06
C VAL A 64 -20.62 -4.58 5.68
N GLY A 65 -20.78 -5.84 5.24
CA GLY A 65 -20.38 -6.28 3.91
C GLY A 65 -21.06 -5.46 2.79
N ILE A 66 -22.37 -5.25 2.88
CA ILE A 66 -23.10 -4.41 1.90
C ILE A 66 -22.54 -2.98 1.87
N VAL A 67 -22.37 -2.36 3.05
CA VAL A 67 -21.84 -0.98 3.15
C VAL A 67 -20.42 -0.91 2.57
N PHE A 68 -19.58 -1.92 2.83
CA PHE A 68 -18.24 -2.01 2.26
C PHE A 68 -18.26 -2.10 0.74
N PHE A 69 -19.10 -2.97 0.15
CA PHE A 69 -19.19 -3.10 -1.29
C PHE A 69 -19.77 -1.84 -1.97
N ILE A 70 -20.69 -1.15 -1.31
CA ILE A 70 -21.19 0.16 -1.78
C ILE A 70 -20.05 1.19 -1.77
N ALA A 71 -19.29 1.29 -0.68
CA ALA A 71 -18.14 2.19 -0.58
C ALA A 71 -17.09 1.90 -1.67
N ALA A 72 -16.71 0.63 -1.81
CA ALA A 72 -15.75 0.20 -2.84
C ALA A 72 -16.25 0.53 -4.25
N GLY A 73 -17.54 0.30 -4.53
CA GLY A 73 -18.17 0.66 -5.80
C GLY A 73 -18.17 2.18 -6.06
N LEU A 74 -18.51 2.98 -5.05
CA LEU A 74 -18.49 4.44 -5.16
C LEU A 74 -17.07 4.95 -5.43
N TRP A 75 -16.04 4.46 -4.74
CA TRP A 75 -14.66 4.83 -5.02
C TRP A 75 -14.18 4.35 -6.39
N MET A 76 -14.49 3.12 -6.76
CA MET A 76 -14.08 2.55 -8.06
C MET A 76 -14.69 3.31 -9.23
N PHE A 77 -15.97 3.65 -9.13
CA PHE A 77 -16.71 4.30 -10.21
C PHE A 77 -16.87 5.81 -10.03
N ARG A 78 -16.14 6.44 -9.07
CA ARG A 78 -16.25 7.87 -8.78
C ARG A 78 -16.11 8.72 -10.04
N SER A 79 -15.11 8.45 -10.88
CA SER A 79 -14.86 9.20 -12.11
C SER A 79 -16.02 9.17 -13.11
N LEU A 80 -16.85 8.12 -13.08
CA LEU A 80 -18.07 8.03 -13.90
C LEU A 80 -19.26 8.73 -13.25
N ILE A 81 -19.33 8.70 -11.90
CA ILE A 81 -20.42 9.27 -11.11
C ILE A 81 -20.27 10.78 -10.96
N ASP A 82 -19.05 11.31 -10.97
CA ASP A 82 -18.76 12.75 -10.81
C ASP A 82 -19.43 13.63 -11.86
N ASN A 83 -19.71 13.08 -13.05
CA ASN A 83 -20.51 13.74 -14.09
C ASN A 83 -21.97 13.95 -13.71
N TYR A 84 -22.51 13.19 -12.75
CA TYR A 84 -23.91 13.22 -12.31
C TYR A 84 -24.08 13.82 -10.92
N VAL A 85 -23.08 13.67 -10.06
CA VAL A 85 -23.07 14.12 -8.66
C VAL A 85 -21.90 15.06 -8.46
N ILE A 86 -22.12 16.35 -8.71
CA ILE A 86 -21.10 17.39 -8.61
C ILE A 86 -20.58 17.47 -7.16
N GLY A 87 -19.27 17.38 -7.00
CA GLY A 87 -18.60 17.53 -5.69
C GLY A 87 -18.45 16.24 -4.88
N LEU A 88 -18.67 15.07 -5.47
CA LEU A 88 -18.42 13.78 -4.83
C LEU A 88 -16.89 13.55 -4.72
N THR A 89 -16.36 13.69 -3.51
CA THR A 89 -14.95 13.43 -3.21
C THR A 89 -14.74 12.08 -2.52
N ASP A 90 -13.52 11.53 -2.57
CA ASP A 90 -13.20 10.30 -1.85
C ASP A 90 -13.40 10.44 -0.33
N ALA A 91 -13.08 11.62 0.22
CA ALA A 91 -13.35 11.96 1.61
C ALA A 91 -14.87 12.03 1.89
N GLY A 92 -15.65 12.61 0.96
CA GLY A 92 -17.11 12.66 1.06
C GLY A 92 -17.73 11.27 1.11
N ILE A 93 -17.29 10.35 0.25
CA ILE A 93 -17.72 8.94 0.26
C ILE A 93 -17.40 8.30 1.61
N ALA A 94 -16.16 8.46 2.12
CA ALA A 94 -15.75 7.91 3.40
C ALA A 94 -16.62 8.42 4.56
N ILE A 95 -16.92 9.73 4.59
CA ILE A 95 -17.77 10.34 5.61
C ILE A 95 -19.22 9.81 5.53
N LEU A 96 -19.78 9.72 4.33
CA LEU A 96 -21.15 9.18 4.14
C LEU A 96 -21.24 7.73 4.61
N VAL A 97 -20.24 6.90 4.28
CA VAL A 97 -20.16 5.49 4.72
C VAL A 97 -20.02 5.40 6.25
N ALA A 98 -19.18 6.24 6.85
CA ALA A 98 -19.05 6.29 8.31
C ALA A 98 -20.36 6.67 8.98
N ILE A 99 -21.05 7.71 8.50
CA ILE A 99 -22.38 8.12 8.99
C ILE A 99 -23.39 6.96 8.85
N ALA A 100 -23.41 6.27 7.72
CA ALA A 100 -24.27 5.12 7.52
C ALA A 100 -24.06 4.03 8.56
N LEU A 101 -22.79 3.71 8.89
CA LEU A 101 -22.45 2.72 9.93
C LEU A 101 -22.89 3.15 11.34
N PHE A 102 -22.92 4.45 11.64
CA PHE A 102 -23.44 4.99 12.89
C PHE A 102 -24.97 4.97 12.98
N ILE A 103 -25.68 4.95 11.84
CA ILE A 103 -27.16 4.99 11.79
C ILE A 103 -27.74 3.58 11.71
N ILE A 104 -27.07 2.64 11.02
CA ILE A 104 -27.58 1.28 10.81
C ILE A 104 -27.58 0.53 12.13
N PRO A 105 -28.76 0.01 12.59
CA PRO A 105 -28.84 -0.69 13.85
C PRO A 105 -28.15 -2.07 13.79
N SER A 106 -27.50 -2.46 14.90
CA SER A 106 -26.96 -3.79 15.12
C SER A 106 -28.10 -4.77 15.51
N SER A 107 -27.99 -6.02 15.08
CA SER A 107 -28.98 -7.08 15.38
C SER A 107 -28.73 -7.76 16.72
N GLY A 108 -27.54 -7.63 17.31
CA GLY A 108 -27.12 -8.40 18.49
C GLY A 108 -27.03 -7.60 19.80
N ARG A 109 -27.09 -6.26 19.74
CA ARG A 109 -27.03 -5.34 20.91
C ARG A 109 -27.92 -4.13 20.63
N ASN A 110 -28.43 -3.49 21.67
CA ASN A 110 -29.06 -2.18 21.54
C ASN A 110 -27.99 -1.15 21.16
N GLY A 111 -27.80 -0.90 19.85
CA GLY A 111 -26.80 0.02 19.36
C GLY A 111 -26.66 -0.04 17.84
N GLU A 112 -25.71 0.69 17.32
CA GLU A 112 -25.39 0.84 15.92
C GLU A 112 -24.29 -0.16 15.49
N LEU A 113 -24.09 -0.32 14.17
CA LEU A 113 -23.00 -1.16 13.63
C LEU A 113 -21.62 -0.62 14.02
N LEU A 114 -21.46 0.71 14.11
CA LEU A 114 -20.27 1.40 14.55
C LEU A 114 -20.61 2.33 15.73
N SER A 115 -19.99 2.11 16.88
CA SER A 115 -20.16 2.99 18.05
C SER A 115 -19.07 4.07 18.10
N TRP A 116 -19.37 5.19 18.77
CA TRP A 116 -18.39 6.26 19.01
C TRP A 116 -17.15 5.76 19.75
N GLU A 117 -17.34 4.87 20.72
CA GLU A 117 -16.22 4.26 21.47
C GLU A 117 -15.25 3.50 20.55
N GLN A 118 -15.76 2.79 19.53
CA GLN A 118 -14.93 2.11 18.55
C GLN A 118 -14.21 3.11 17.63
N SER A 119 -14.91 4.16 17.21
CA SER A 119 -14.34 5.23 16.38
C SER A 119 -13.26 6.04 17.08
N SER A 120 -13.38 6.25 18.38
CA SER A 120 -12.37 6.98 19.17
C SER A 120 -11.03 6.26 19.25
N LYS A 121 -11.01 4.94 18.99
CA LYS A 121 -9.79 4.11 18.94
C LYS A 121 -9.03 4.20 17.61
N LEU A 122 -9.46 5.07 16.69
CA LEU A 122 -8.73 5.33 15.45
C LEU A 122 -7.29 5.77 15.74
N PRO A 123 -6.33 5.35 14.92
CA PRO A 123 -4.92 5.72 15.12
C PRO A 123 -4.67 7.17 14.68
N TRP A 124 -5.07 8.13 15.50
CA TRP A 124 -4.94 9.59 15.25
C TRP A 124 -3.52 10.01 14.87
N GLY A 125 -2.50 9.28 15.38
CA GLY A 125 -1.11 9.51 15.01
C GLY A 125 -0.84 9.36 13.50
N LEU A 126 -1.57 8.47 12.80
CA LEU A 126 -1.45 8.34 11.35
C LEU A 126 -1.98 9.58 10.63
N LEU A 127 -3.09 10.16 11.09
CA LEU A 127 -3.66 11.37 10.49
C LEU A 127 -2.71 12.57 10.65
N LEU A 128 -2.09 12.71 11.82
CA LEU A 128 -1.08 13.74 12.07
C LEU A 128 0.17 13.54 11.23
N LEU A 129 0.61 12.29 11.04
CA LEU A 129 1.74 11.96 10.19
C LEU A 129 1.47 12.32 8.72
N PHE A 130 0.28 11.96 8.21
CA PHE A 130 -0.14 12.35 6.85
C PHE A 130 -0.19 13.86 6.68
N GLY A 131 -0.84 14.57 7.59
CA GLY A 131 -0.92 16.03 7.57
C GLY A 131 0.47 16.68 7.61
N GLY A 132 1.35 16.17 8.47
CA GLY A 132 2.74 16.59 8.53
C GLY A 132 3.52 16.35 7.25
N GLY A 133 3.36 15.18 6.63
CA GLY A 133 3.98 14.85 5.34
C GLY A 133 3.52 15.76 4.21
N LEU A 134 2.22 16.04 4.12
CA LEU A 134 1.68 16.99 3.14
C LEU A 134 2.20 18.42 3.39
N SER A 135 2.22 18.87 4.65
CA SER A 135 2.78 20.19 5.02
C SER A 135 4.27 20.28 4.67
N LEU A 136 5.04 19.21 4.92
CA LEU A 136 6.46 19.14 4.53
C LEU A 136 6.61 19.26 3.02
N GLY A 137 5.77 18.59 2.24
CA GLY A 137 5.79 18.67 0.77
C GLY A 137 5.57 20.10 0.25
N VAL A 138 4.61 20.82 0.83
CA VAL A 138 4.37 22.24 0.50
C VAL A 138 5.61 23.08 0.85
N GLN A 139 6.19 22.91 2.04
CA GLN A 139 7.36 23.66 2.48
C GLN A 139 8.61 23.38 1.62
N ILE A 140 8.82 22.14 1.19
CA ILE A 140 9.93 21.78 0.27
C ILE A 140 9.84 22.59 -1.03
N ASN A 141 8.63 22.80 -1.55
CA ASN A 141 8.43 23.61 -2.77
C ASN A 141 8.56 25.12 -2.49
N ASP A 142 7.88 25.61 -1.47
CA ASP A 142 7.79 27.06 -1.18
C ASP A 142 9.12 27.67 -0.71
N THR A 143 9.92 26.90 0.01
CA THR A 143 11.26 27.35 0.47
C THR A 143 12.35 27.24 -0.58
N GLY A 144 12.07 26.63 -1.73
CA GLY A 144 13.08 26.33 -2.74
C GLY A 144 14.05 25.21 -2.37
N LEU A 145 13.79 24.49 -1.27
CA LEU A 145 14.59 23.34 -0.84
C LEU A 145 14.63 22.25 -1.95
N GLY A 146 13.52 22.05 -2.65
CA GLY A 146 13.46 21.13 -3.80
C GLY A 146 14.43 21.52 -4.91
N LEU A 147 14.54 22.82 -5.22
CA LEU A 147 15.51 23.34 -6.21
C LEU A 147 16.96 23.15 -5.73
N TRP A 148 17.24 23.39 -4.45
CA TRP A 148 18.57 23.20 -3.87
C TRP A 148 19.00 21.74 -3.89
N ILE A 149 18.10 20.80 -3.49
CA ILE A 149 18.32 19.37 -3.62
C ILE A 149 18.62 18.99 -5.08
N GLY A 150 17.83 19.55 -6.00
CA GLY A 150 17.99 19.28 -7.42
C GLY A 150 19.32 19.74 -7.99
N GLN A 151 19.77 20.93 -7.61
CA GLN A 151 21.09 21.42 -8.00
C GLN A 151 22.22 20.55 -7.45
N SER A 152 22.06 20.04 -6.23
CA SER A 152 23.01 19.11 -5.61
C SER A 152 23.03 17.74 -6.31
N LEU A 153 21.95 17.36 -6.97
CA LEU A 153 21.74 16.08 -7.64
C LEU A 153 21.90 16.15 -9.18
N VAL A 154 22.46 17.24 -9.72
CA VAL A 154 22.64 17.40 -11.18
C VAL A 154 23.40 16.22 -11.82
N SER A 155 24.33 15.61 -11.09
CA SER A 155 25.05 14.41 -11.55
C SER A 155 24.11 13.21 -11.79
N LEU A 156 22.94 13.16 -11.17
CA LEU A 156 21.96 12.09 -11.40
C LEU A 156 21.26 12.19 -12.76
N LYS A 157 21.31 13.34 -13.43
CA LYS A 157 20.77 13.51 -14.80
C LYS A 157 21.46 12.63 -15.84
N THR A 158 22.68 12.20 -15.57
CA THR A 158 23.46 11.29 -16.42
C THR A 158 23.18 9.82 -16.13
N VAL A 159 22.50 9.50 -15.04
CA VAL A 159 22.15 8.13 -14.66
C VAL A 159 20.94 7.67 -15.48
N PRO A 160 20.99 6.49 -16.11
CA PRO A 160 19.81 5.94 -16.78
C PRO A 160 18.61 5.86 -15.84
N LEU A 161 17.44 6.29 -16.31
CA LEU A 161 16.22 6.41 -15.52
C LEU A 161 15.87 5.11 -14.79
N ILE A 162 16.03 3.96 -15.44
CA ILE A 162 15.77 2.65 -14.83
C ILE A 162 16.65 2.39 -13.61
N ILE A 163 17.91 2.81 -13.63
CA ILE A 163 18.83 2.66 -12.51
C ILE A 163 18.42 3.58 -11.36
N LEU A 164 18.00 4.81 -11.66
CA LEU A 164 17.51 5.73 -10.66
C LEU A 164 16.24 5.20 -9.97
N VAL A 165 15.26 4.75 -10.74
CA VAL A 165 14.03 4.14 -10.22
C VAL A 165 14.35 2.90 -9.38
N MET A 166 15.27 2.04 -9.84
CA MET A 166 15.68 0.85 -9.11
C MET A 166 16.39 1.19 -7.80
N ALA A 167 17.23 2.22 -7.78
CA ALA A 167 17.91 2.68 -6.57
C ALA A 167 16.92 3.25 -5.55
N VAL A 168 15.93 4.03 -6.02
CA VAL A 168 14.85 4.54 -5.17
C VAL A 168 14.01 3.41 -4.61
N ALA A 169 13.58 2.46 -5.44
CA ALA A 169 12.82 1.30 -5.00
C ALA A 169 13.59 0.48 -3.96
N ALA A 170 14.87 0.21 -4.19
CA ALA A 170 15.74 -0.50 -3.24
C ALA A 170 15.85 0.25 -1.91
N LEU A 171 16.16 1.55 -1.96
CA LEU A 171 16.26 2.37 -0.75
C LEU A 171 14.98 2.30 0.08
N ILE A 172 13.83 2.51 -0.55
CA ILE A 172 12.53 2.55 0.15
C ILE A 172 12.14 1.16 0.68
N ILE A 173 12.33 0.08 -0.09
CA ILE A 173 12.04 -1.29 0.37
C ILE A 173 12.83 -1.64 1.63
N PHE A 174 14.13 -1.35 1.67
CA PHE A 174 14.92 -1.67 2.86
C PHE A 174 14.68 -0.71 4.02
N LEU A 175 14.32 0.53 3.75
CA LEU A 175 13.99 1.50 4.78
C LEU A 175 12.66 1.18 5.47
N THR A 176 11.64 0.76 4.70
CA THR A 176 10.32 0.43 5.24
C THR A 176 10.32 -0.82 6.13
N GLU A 177 11.37 -1.62 6.11
CA GLU A 177 11.53 -2.74 7.05
C GLU A 177 11.67 -2.30 8.52
N VAL A 178 12.25 -1.13 8.76
CA VAL A 178 12.48 -0.59 10.10
C VAL A 178 11.56 0.59 10.44
N THR A 179 10.76 1.02 9.47
CA THR A 179 9.81 2.12 9.61
C THR A 179 8.42 1.67 9.17
N SER A 180 7.37 2.39 9.55
CA SER A 180 6.02 2.13 9.04
C SER A 180 5.93 2.48 7.55
N ASN A 181 5.26 1.63 6.75
CA ASN A 181 5.00 1.89 5.32
C ASN A 181 4.36 3.27 5.10
N VAL A 182 3.42 3.64 5.96
CA VAL A 182 2.75 4.95 5.93
C VAL A 182 3.71 6.08 6.23
N ALA A 183 4.55 5.93 7.26
CA ALA A 183 5.56 6.93 7.63
C ALA A 183 6.58 7.12 6.51
N THR A 184 7.08 6.00 5.95
CA THR A 184 8.01 6.02 4.82
C THR A 184 7.40 6.75 3.63
N THR A 185 6.18 6.38 3.24
CA THR A 185 5.49 7.02 2.11
C THR A 185 5.29 8.51 2.36
N SER A 186 4.71 8.89 3.51
CA SER A 186 4.41 10.30 3.83
C SER A 186 5.66 11.18 3.86
N THR A 187 6.78 10.64 4.32
CA THR A 187 8.04 11.38 4.41
C THR A 187 8.75 11.49 3.08
N PHE A 188 8.83 10.40 2.32
CA PHE A 188 9.68 10.34 1.14
C PHE A 188 8.95 10.71 -0.16
N LEU A 189 7.62 10.63 -0.21
CA LEU A 189 6.84 11.01 -1.39
C LEU A 189 7.14 12.46 -1.84
N PRO A 190 7.06 13.49 -0.97
CA PRO A 190 7.37 14.86 -1.37
C PRO A 190 8.86 15.05 -1.71
N VAL A 191 9.76 14.34 -1.03
CA VAL A 191 11.20 14.42 -1.32
C VAL A 191 11.50 13.91 -2.72
N PHE A 192 11.04 12.70 -3.07
CA PHE A 192 11.28 12.13 -4.39
C PHE A 192 10.47 12.81 -5.50
N GLY A 193 9.34 13.41 -5.17
CA GLY A 193 8.64 14.32 -6.10
C GLY A 193 9.49 15.54 -6.48
N ALA A 194 10.13 16.17 -5.50
CA ALA A 194 11.05 17.28 -5.74
C ALA A 194 12.31 16.83 -6.50
N VAL A 195 12.88 15.66 -6.15
CA VAL A 195 14.03 15.09 -6.87
C VAL A 195 13.67 14.81 -8.34
N ALA A 196 12.50 14.26 -8.64
CA ALA A 196 12.06 14.02 -10.01
C ALA A 196 12.03 15.30 -10.84
N VAL A 197 11.41 16.35 -10.32
CA VAL A 197 11.39 17.68 -10.97
C VAL A 197 12.80 18.22 -11.20
N ALA A 198 13.66 18.07 -10.23
CA ALA A 198 15.04 18.55 -10.28
C ALA A 198 15.89 17.81 -11.33
N VAL A 199 15.66 16.50 -11.48
CA VAL A 199 16.33 15.69 -12.52
C VAL A 199 15.71 15.94 -13.91
N GLY A 200 14.54 16.59 -13.97
CA GLY A 200 13.87 16.95 -15.23
C GLY A 200 12.89 15.90 -15.73
N VAL A 201 12.39 15.04 -14.84
CA VAL A 201 11.34 14.06 -15.14
C VAL A 201 10.04 14.40 -14.41
N ALA A 202 8.94 13.82 -14.86
CA ALA A 202 7.65 14.01 -14.20
C ALA A 202 7.68 13.43 -12.76
N PRO A 203 7.06 14.08 -11.77
CA PRO A 203 7.07 13.64 -10.37
C PRO A 203 6.68 12.18 -10.20
N GLU A 204 5.72 11.69 -10.98
CA GLU A 204 5.18 10.33 -10.92
C GLU A 204 6.25 9.26 -11.18
N VAL A 205 7.27 9.60 -11.95
CA VAL A 205 8.37 8.68 -12.29
C VAL A 205 9.11 8.17 -11.05
N LEU A 206 9.24 8.99 -10.02
CA LEU A 206 9.87 8.59 -8.76
C LEU A 206 8.87 8.38 -7.63
N THR A 207 7.73 9.07 -7.62
CA THR A 207 6.76 8.94 -6.52
C THR A 207 5.96 7.64 -6.60
N VAL A 208 5.61 7.15 -7.80
CA VAL A 208 4.93 5.86 -7.96
C VAL A 208 5.78 4.70 -7.42
N PRO A 209 7.06 4.55 -7.80
CA PRO A 209 7.90 3.50 -7.20
C PRO A 209 8.08 3.66 -5.69
N VAL A 210 8.10 4.87 -5.13
CA VAL A 210 8.14 5.08 -3.66
C VAL A 210 6.93 4.46 -2.98
N VAL A 211 5.72 4.72 -3.48
CA VAL A 211 4.48 4.19 -2.88
C VAL A 211 4.41 2.67 -2.98
N LEU A 212 4.77 2.10 -4.14
CA LEU A 212 4.79 0.65 -4.34
C LEU A 212 5.86 -0.01 -3.46
N ALA A 213 7.06 0.53 -3.44
CA ALA A 213 8.19 0.03 -2.66
C ALA A 213 7.93 0.08 -1.16
N ALA A 214 7.31 1.15 -0.66
CA ALA A 214 6.96 1.28 0.76
C ALA A 214 5.99 0.19 1.24
N SER A 215 5.27 -0.46 0.33
CA SER A 215 4.37 -1.58 0.65
C SER A 215 5.07 -2.95 0.64
N CYS A 216 6.35 -3.00 0.23
CA CYS A 216 7.14 -4.22 0.09
C CYS A 216 8.08 -4.42 1.29
N ALA A 217 7.53 -4.80 2.45
CA ALA A 217 8.29 -5.07 3.66
C ALA A 217 8.05 -6.52 4.13
N PHE A 218 9.03 -7.41 3.91
CA PHE A 218 8.85 -8.85 4.12
C PHE A 218 9.90 -9.48 5.05
N MET A 219 10.90 -8.73 5.53
CA MET A 219 12.00 -9.27 6.33
C MET A 219 11.73 -9.28 7.82
N LEU A 220 11.16 -8.19 8.37
CA LEU A 220 11.07 -8.02 9.81
C LEU A 220 9.64 -8.11 10.33
N PRO A 221 9.42 -8.74 11.52
CA PRO A 221 8.10 -8.78 12.14
C PRO A 221 7.54 -7.39 12.47
N VAL A 222 8.41 -6.44 12.79
CA VAL A 222 8.03 -5.07 13.15
C VAL A 222 7.58 -4.23 11.96
N ALA A 223 7.93 -4.62 10.75
CA ALA A 223 7.68 -3.84 9.54
C ALA A 223 6.18 -3.68 9.25
N THR A 224 5.40 -4.75 9.40
CA THR A 224 3.95 -4.72 9.13
C THR A 224 3.16 -5.59 10.11
N PRO A 225 1.87 -5.26 10.39
CA PRO A 225 1.01 -6.11 11.21
C PRO A 225 0.90 -7.57 10.71
N PRO A 226 0.73 -7.85 9.39
CA PRO A 226 0.76 -9.23 8.89
C PRO A 226 2.04 -9.99 9.23
N ASN A 227 3.20 -9.34 9.13
CA ASN A 227 4.49 -9.93 9.49
C ASN A 227 4.54 -10.30 10.97
N ALA A 228 4.05 -9.41 11.86
CA ALA A 228 3.98 -9.65 13.28
C ALA A 228 3.06 -10.85 13.62
N ILE A 229 1.91 -10.96 12.96
CA ILE A 229 0.96 -12.07 13.15
C ILE A 229 1.61 -13.40 12.74
N VAL A 230 2.22 -13.44 11.56
CA VAL A 230 2.88 -14.66 11.05
C VAL A 230 4.03 -15.08 11.96
N TYR A 231 4.86 -14.13 12.39
CA TYR A 231 5.96 -14.40 13.32
C TYR A 231 5.46 -14.82 14.71
N GLY A 232 4.38 -14.20 15.20
CA GLY A 232 3.73 -14.48 16.47
C GLY A 232 3.18 -15.91 16.60
N ALA A 233 3.02 -16.63 15.47
CA ALA A 233 2.66 -18.05 15.48
C ALA A 233 3.77 -18.96 16.06
N ASN A 234 4.99 -18.44 16.30
CA ASN A 234 6.13 -19.13 16.91
C ASN A 234 6.54 -20.43 16.19
N LYS A 235 6.38 -20.50 14.86
CA LYS A 235 6.70 -21.71 14.06
C LYS A 235 8.09 -21.65 13.41
N PHE A 236 8.76 -20.49 13.40
CA PHE A 236 10.08 -20.25 12.80
C PHE A 236 10.82 -19.13 13.53
N LYS A 237 12.11 -19.04 13.32
CA LYS A 237 12.98 -18.03 13.93
C LYS A 237 12.96 -16.73 13.10
N ILE A 238 13.29 -15.60 13.73
CA ILE A 238 13.39 -14.30 13.04
C ILE A 238 14.37 -14.36 11.86
N ILE A 239 15.47 -15.10 12.00
CA ILE A 239 16.47 -15.25 10.93
C ILE A 239 15.91 -15.95 9.69
N ASP A 240 14.97 -16.88 9.88
CA ASP A 240 14.30 -17.57 8.78
C ASP A 240 13.41 -16.60 8.01
N MET A 241 12.68 -15.73 8.72
CA MET A 241 11.87 -14.67 8.13
C MET A 241 12.75 -13.66 7.38
N MET A 242 13.84 -13.18 8.01
CA MET A 242 14.77 -12.25 7.40
C MET A 242 15.38 -12.81 6.12
N ARG A 243 15.79 -14.08 6.13
CA ARG A 243 16.35 -14.73 4.96
C ARG A 243 15.34 -14.83 3.81
N ALA A 244 14.14 -15.29 4.09
CA ALA A 244 13.09 -15.38 3.10
C ALA A 244 12.69 -14.01 2.56
N GLY A 245 12.46 -13.06 3.46
CA GLY A 245 12.07 -11.69 3.14
C GLY A 245 13.12 -10.97 2.31
N PHE A 246 14.42 -11.20 2.56
CA PHE A 246 15.49 -10.59 1.77
C PHE A 246 15.38 -10.95 0.28
N PHE A 247 15.16 -12.22 -0.05
CA PHE A 247 14.98 -12.63 -1.45
C PHE A 247 13.70 -12.05 -2.06
N ILE A 248 12.63 -11.95 -1.26
CA ILE A 248 11.36 -11.34 -1.72
C ILE A 248 11.56 -9.82 -1.92
N ASN A 249 12.30 -9.14 -1.04
CA ASN A 249 12.62 -7.72 -1.20
C ASN A 249 13.44 -7.45 -2.46
N ILE A 250 14.44 -8.27 -2.75
CA ILE A 250 15.22 -8.16 -3.99
C ILE A 250 14.30 -8.36 -5.21
N ALA A 251 13.44 -9.38 -5.21
CA ALA A 251 12.46 -9.55 -6.28
C ALA A 251 11.51 -8.34 -6.37
N GLY A 252 11.11 -7.78 -5.24
CA GLY A 252 10.29 -6.57 -5.14
C GLY A 252 10.94 -5.36 -5.81
N VAL A 253 12.24 -5.16 -5.61
CA VAL A 253 13.00 -4.08 -6.30
C VAL A 253 12.83 -4.19 -7.82
N PHE A 254 13.01 -5.39 -8.38
CA PHE A 254 12.87 -5.59 -9.83
C PHE A 254 11.42 -5.43 -10.30
N VAL A 255 10.46 -6.01 -9.59
CA VAL A 255 9.03 -5.90 -9.96
C VAL A 255 8.58 -4.46 -9.92
N VAL A 256 8.83 -3.74 -8.83
CA VAL A 256 8.46 -2.32 -8.69
C VAL A 256 9.11 -1.49 -9.79
N THR A 257 10.40 -1.72 -10.08
CA THR A 257 11.10 -0.99 -11.14
C THR A 257 10.47 -1.22 -12.50
N VAL A 258 10.23 -2.48 -12.88
CA VAL A 258 9.66 -2.82 -14.19
C VAL A 258 8.26 -2.21 -14.35
N PHE A 259 7.38 -2.39 -13.36
CA PHE A 259 6.02 -1.87 -13.44
C PHE A 259 5.97 -0.34 -13.39
N ALA A 260 6.79 0.32 -12.55
CA ALA A 260 6.84 1.76 -12.48
C ALA A 260 7.34 2.39 -13.79
N VAL A 261 8.42 1.85 -14.37
CA VAL A 261 8.95 2.33 -15.65
C VAL A 261 7.96 2.06 -16.77
N SER A 262 7.34 0.88 -16.84
CA SER A 262 6.33 0.57 -17.86
C SER A 262 5.11 1.48 -17.75
N TYR A 263 4.63 1.75 -16.53
CA TYR A 263 3.49 2.64 -16.29
C TYR A 263 3.78 4.06 -16.75
N THR A 264 4.95 4.58 -16.45
CA THR A 264 5.33 5.94 -16.84
C THR A 264 5.49 6.08 -18.35
N HIS A 265 5.97 5.05 -19.04
CA HIS A 265 6.06 5.05 -20.51
C HIS A 265 4.69 4.96 -21.21
N LEU A 266 3.71 4.30 -20.58
CA LEU A 266 2.38 4.13 -21.16
C LEU A 266 1.44 5.32 -20.89
N THR A 267 1.62 6.00 -19.75
CA THR A 267 0.68 7.02 -19.29
C THR A 267 1.17 8.46 -19.47
N LEU A 268 2.48 8.66 -19.55
CA LEU A 268 3.05 9.98 -19.79
C LEU A 268 3.35 10.15 -21.29
N PRO A 269 2.74 11.13 -21.98
CA PRO A 269 3.12 11.43 -23.35
C PRO A 269 4.61 11.77 -23.37
N THR A 270 5.36 11.07 -24.22
CA THR A 270 6.74 11.45 -24.54
C THR A 270 6.71 12.91 -25.03
N ARG A 271 7.16 13.84 -24.19
CA ARG A 271 7.44 15.20 -24.66
C ARG A 271 8.62 15.09 -25.61
N SER A 272 8.26 14.99 -26.90
CA SER A 272 9.19 15.28 -28.00
C SER A 272 9.53 16.77 -28.04
#